data_805a08c4c0f8ec3a9585212382da351b
#
_entry.id   805a08c4c0f8ec3a9585212382da351b
#
_cell.length_a   1.000
_cell.length_b   1.000
_cell.length_c   1.000
_cell.angle_alpha   90.00
_cell.angle_beta   90.00
_cell.angle_gamma   90.00
#
_symmetry.space_group_name_H-M   'P 1'
#
loop_
_entity.id
_entity.type
_entity.pdbx_description
1 polymer ?
#
loop_
_entity_poly.entity_id
_entity_poly.type
_entity_poly.pdbx_seq_one_letter_code
_entity_poly.pdbx_strand_id
1 'polypeptide(L)'
;MPQAQQQVYVVDDDQGMLDSTVWLLESVGLKALPFTSGRAFLEACDPASNACVLLDVRMPGMGGLNVQEELRRRGIELPLIFVSGHADVPIVVRAFRAGAVDFIEKPYNQQLLLDSVQEALARRQVSAAPADPRLQAVQERLASLTPRERDVLLPLVRGYTNREMAEQLAISVKTID
;
A
#
# COMPACT_ATOMS: atom_id res chain seq x y z
N MET A 1 -21.03 -12.73 -12.65
CA MET A 1 -20.86 -11.37 -12.10
C MET A 1 -19.75 -10.69 -12.89
N PRO A 2 -19.97 -9.54 -13.50
CA PRO A 2 -18.87 -8.82 -14.14
C PRO A 2 -17.86 -8.50 -13.04
N GLN A 3 -16.62 -8.96 -13.21
CA GLN A 3 -15.53 -8.54 -12.36
C GLN A 3 -15.45 -7.02 -12.45
N ALA A 4 -15.48 -6.33 -11.31
CA ALA A 4 -15.31 -4.88 -11.28
C ALA A 4 -14.00 -4.55 -11.99
N GLN A 5 -14.07 -3.77 -13.06
CA GLN A 5 -12.93 -3.44 -13.90
C GLN A 5 -11.83 -2.82 -13.03
N GLN A 6 -10.65 -3.40 -13.08
CA GLN A 6 -9.49 -2.86 -12.39
C GLN A 6 -9.13 -1.50 -12.97
N GLN A 7 -8.88 -0.53 -12.10
CA GLN A 7 -8.53 0.82 -12.52
C GLN A 7 -7.38 1.39 -11.67
N VAL A 8 -6.68 2.36 -12.21
CA VAL A 8 -5.57 3.03 -11.57
C VAL A 8 -5.80 4.53 -11.60
N TYR A 9 -5.90 5.15 -10.43
CA TYR A 9 -5.86 6.60 -10.32
C TYR A 9 -4.41 7.07 -10.47
N VAL A 10 -4.14 7.97 -11.41
CA VAL A 10 -2.80 8.54 -11.64
C VAL A 10 -2.85 10.00 -11.28
N VAL A 11 -2.11 10.41 -10.25
CA VAL A 11 -2.14 11.76 -9.69
C VAL A 11 -0.74 12.37 -9.77
N ASP A 12 -0.55 13.30 -10.68
CA ASP A 12 0.74 13.97 -10.95
C ASP A 12 0.44 15.36 -11.56
N ASP A 13 1.14 16.40 -11.16
CA ASP A 13 0.94 17.73 -11.73
C ASP A 13 1.67 17.94 -13.07
N ASP A 14 2.57 17.03 -13.44
CA ASP A 14 3.23 17.01 -14.75
C ASP A 14 2.37 16.28 -15.79
N GLN A 15 1.79 17.03 -16.74
CA GLN A 15 0.94 16.49 -17.79
C GLN A 15 1.67 15.44 -18.67
N GLY A 16 2.96 15.64 -18.95
CA GLY A 16 3.74 14.68 -19.74
C GLY A 16 3.94 13.35 -19.02
N MET A 17 4.11 13.39 -17.70
CA MET A 17 4.17 12.20 -16.86
C MET A 17 2.81 11.51 -16.79
N LEU A 18 1.73 12.27 -16.63
CA LEU A 18 0.36 11.71 -16.67
C LEU A 18 0.10 10.98 -17.98
N ASP A 19 0.31 11.64 -19.11
CA ASP A 19 0.01 11.08 -20.44
C ASP A 19 0.82 9.79 -20.70
N SER A 20 2.12 9.80 -20.37
CA SER A 20 2.98 8.62 -20.54
C SER A 20 2.60 7.46 -19.62
N THR A 21 2.24 7.75 -18.36
CA THR A 21 1.82 6.74 -17.40
C THR A 21 0.46 6.15 -17.76
N VAL A 22 -0.49 6.98 -18.17
CA VAL A 22 -1.81 6.55 -18.67
C VAL A 22 -1.65 5.62 -19.87
N TRP A 23 -0.86 6.05 -20.87
CA TRP A 23 -0.60 5.25 -22.06
C TRP A 23 0.02 3.87 -21.70
N LEU A 24 0.98 3.85 -20.78
CA LEU A 24 1.60 2.60 -20.32
C LEU A 24 0.57 1.66 -19.68
N LEU A 25 -0.26 2.15 -18.78
CA LEU A 25 -1.27 1.36 -18.09
C LEU A 25 -2.34 0.82 -19.05
N GLU A 26 -2.81 1.66 -19.97
CA GLU A 26 -3.79 1.27 -20.98
C GLU A 26 -3.24 0.25 -21.96
N SER A 27 -1.94 0.29 -22.28
CA SER A 27 -1.28 -0.67 -23.16
C SER A 27 -1.31 -2.10 -22.61
N VAL A 28 -1.45 -2.27 -21.30
CA VAL A 28 -1.59 -3.57 -20.62
C VAL A 28 -3.04 -3.87 -20.19
N GLY A 29 -4.01 -3.10 -20.69
CA GLY A 29 -5.44 -3.33 -20.44
C GLY A 29 -5.99 -2.82 -19.12
N LEU A 30 -5.23 -2.01 -18.38
CA LEU A 30 -5.69 -1.35 -17.16
C LEU A 30 -6.37 -0.03 -17.51
N LYS A 31 -7.50 0.28 -16.86
CA LYS A 31 -8.15 1.58 -17.00
C LYS A 31 -7.40 2.60 -16.15
N ALA A 32 -6.86 3.65 -16.75
CA ALA A 32 -6.19 4.74 -16.05
C ALA A 32 -7.09 5.98 -15.95
N LEU A 33 -7.09 6.62 -14.79
CA LEU A 33 -7.84 7.84 -14.50
C LEU A 33 -6.88 8.94 -14.05
N PRO A 34 -6.53 9.91 -14.93
CA PRO A 34 -5.56 10.95 -14.64
C PRO A 34 -6.15 12.10 -13.83
N PHE A 35 -5.34 12.64 -12.90
CA PHE A 35 -5.63 13.82 -12.10
C PHE A 35 -4.38 14.70 -11.99
N THR A 36 -4.51 15.98 -12.24
CA THR A 36 -3.42 16.95 -12.16
C THR A 36 -3.23 17.53 -10.75
N SER A 37 -4.05 17.12 -9.78
CA SER A 37 -3.91 17.57 -8.40
C SER A 37 -4.51 16.57 -7.41
N GLY A 38 -3.94 16.52 -6.21
CA GLY A 38 -4.46 15.69 -5.12
C GLY A 38 -5.88 16.05 -4.73
N ARG A 39 -6.26 17.32 -4.83
CA ARG A 39 -7.62 17.77 -4.52
C ARG A 39 -8.65 17.21 -5.51
N ALA A 40 -8.40 17.32 -6.81
CA ALA A 40 -9.28 16.80 -7.84
C ALA A 40 -9.45 15.28 -7.69
N PHE A 41 -8.39 14.55 -7.38
CA PHE A 41 -8.45 13.13 -7.08
C PHE A 41 -9.33 12.83 -5.87
N LEU A 42 -9.13 13.53 -4.74
CA LEU A 42 -9.90 13.30 -3.51
C LEU A 42 -11.39 13.62 -3.63
N GLU A 43 -11.77 14.48 -4.56
CA GLU A 43 -13.16 14.83 -4.88
C GLU A 43 -13.83 13.78 -5.78
N ALA A 44 -13.04 13.10 -6.63
CA ALA A 44 -13.53 12.16 -7.62
C ALA A 44 -13.34 10.68 -7.26
N CYS A 45 -12.47 10.36 -6.30
CA CYS A 45 -12.16 8.97 -5.97
C CYS A 45 -13.37 8.24 -5.38
N ASP A 46 -13.64 7.04 -5.89
CA ASP A 46 -14.65 6.13 -5.34
C ASP A 46 -13.99 5.15 -4.35
N PRO A 47 -14.33 5.22 -3.05
CA PRO A 47 -13.79 4.31 -2.03
C PRO A 47 -14.11 2.83 -2.28
N ALA A 48 -15.20 2.54 -2.98
CA ALA A 48 -15.63 1.17 -3.29
C ALA A 48 -14.99 0.61 -4.56
N SER A 49 -14.26 1.43 -5.32
CA SER A 49 -13.63 1.01 -6.58
C SER A 49 -12.59 -0.08 -6.39
N ASN A 50 -12.49 -0.99 -7.38
CA ASN A 50 -11.38 -1.94 -7.48
C ASN A 50 -10.16 -1.25 -8.11
N ALA A 51 -9.54 -0.37 -7.32
CA ALA A 51 -8.49 0.52 -7.79
C ALA A 51 -7.28 0.57 -6.86
N CYS A 52 -6.15 1.00 -7.42
CA CYS A 52 -5.00 1.53 -6.68
C CYS A 52 -4.69 2.97 -7.13
N VAL A 53 -3.80 3.63 -6.41
CA VAL A 53 -3.41 5.03 -6.65
C VAL A 53 -1.92 5.12 -6.91
N LEU A 54 -1.53 5.68 -8.05
CA LEU A 54 -0.19 6.19 -8.31
C LEU A 54 -0.19 7.69 -7.98
N LEU A 55 0.66 8.11 -7.07
CA LEU A 55 0.60 9.43 -6.47
C LEU A 55 1.97 10.10 -6.44
N ASP A 56 2.11 11.23 -7.11
CA ASP A 56 3.33 12.03 -6.95
C ASP A 56 3.41 12.63 -5.54
N VAL A 57 4.62 12.65 -5.01
CA VAL A 57 4.88 13.21 -3.66
C VAL A 57 4.79 14.73 -3.67
N ARG A 58 5.35 15.36 -4.72
CA ARG A 58 5.50 16.82 -4.79
C ARG A 58 4.57 17.41 -5.82
N MET A 59 3.44 17.91 -5.36
CA MET A 59 2.48 18.63 -6.20
C MET A 59 2.17 19.99 -5.58
N PRO A 60 1.85 21.01 -6.39
CA PRO A 60 1.40 22.31 -5.90
C PRO A 60 0.13 22.20 -5.04
N GLY A 61 0.08 22.98 -3.99
CA GLY A 61 -1.07 23.03 -3.07
C GLY A 61 -1.12 21.84 -2.11
N MET A 62 -1.55 20.66 -2.55
CA MET A 62 -1.65 19.48 -1.72
C MET A 62 -0.69 18.39 -2.21
N GLY A 63 0.42 18.20 -1.50
CA GLY A 63 1.39 17.14 -1.80
C GLY A 63 0.86 15.74 -1.49
N GLY A 64 1.49 14.71 -2.08
CA GLY A 64 1.04 13.33 -1.99
C GLY A 64 0.92 12.78 -0.58
N LEU A 65 1.83 13.13 0.34
CA LEU A 65 1.72 12.70 1.74
C LEU A 65 0.48 13.28 2.44
N ASN A 66 0.06 14.49 2.06
CA ASN A 66 -1.16 15.09 2.60
C ASN A 66 -2.41 14.42 2.02
N VAL A 67 -2.36 14.00 0.76
CA VAL A 67 -3.41 13.20 0.13
C VAL A 67 -3.56 11.86 0.84
N GLN A 68 -2.46 11.16 1.13
CA GLN A 68 -2.46 9.90 1.87
C GLN A 68 -3.08 10.07 3.27
N GLU A 69 -2.73 11.14 3.98
CA GLU A 69 -3.29 11.44 5.31
C GLU A 69 -4.79 11.73 5.24
N GLU A 70 -5.23 12.47 4.22
CA GLU A 70 -6.64 12.77 4.00
C GLU A 70 -7.46 11.53 3.64
N LEU A 71 -6.94 10.62 2.80
CA LEU A 71 -7.57 9.32 2.52
C LEU A 71 -7.77 8.54 3.82
N ARG A 72 -6.73 8.46 4.66
CA ARG A 72 -6.81 7.78 5.96
C ARG A 72 -7.83 8.43 6.88
N ARG A 73 -7.89 9.76 6.94
CA ARG A 73 -8.87 10.51 7.75
C ARG A 73 -10.30 10.24 7.31
N ARG A 74 -10.52 10.03 6.02
CA ARG A 74 -11.84 9.68 5.43
C ARG A 74 -12.17 8.19 5.54
N GLY A 75 -11.26 7.35 6.06
CA GLY A 75 -11.45 5.91 6.10
C GLY A 75 -11.42 5.24 4.72
N ILE A 76 -10.73 5.86 3.75
CA ILE A 76 -10.62 5.35 2.38
C ILE A 76 -9.35 4.51 2.28
N GLU A 77 -9.51 3.20 2.13
CA GLU A 77 -8.43 2.22 2.08
C GLU A 77 -8.10 1.82 0.64
N LEU A 78 -7.62 2.75 -0.17
CA LEU A 78 -7.09 2.44 -1.50
C LEU A 78 -5.59 2.16 -1.39
N PRO A 79 -5.08 1.04 -1.97
CA PRO A 79 -3.64 0.80 -2.06
C PRO A 79 -2.95 1.94 -2.80
N LEU A 80 -1.90 2.47 -2.21
CA LEU A 80 -1.23 3.66 -2.69
C LEU A 80 0.24 3.38 -2.96
N ILE A 81 0.71 3.78 -4.14
CA ILE A 81 2.10 3.72 -4.59
C ILE A 81 2.56 5.16 -4.81
N PHE A 82 3.61 5.56 -4.15
CA PHE A 82 4.24 6.85 -4.42
C PHE A 82 5.18 6.76 -5.62
N VAL A 83 5.17 7.81 -6.44
CA VAL A 83 6.09 7.98 -7.57
C VAL A 83 6.69 9.38 -7.45
N SER A 84 8.01 9.51 -7.30
CA SER A 84 8.63 10.81 -7.02
C SER A 84 10.00 10.98 -7.66
N GLY A 85 10.29 12.19 -8.15
CA GLY A 85 11.63 12.54 -8.62
C GLY A 85 12.66 12.78 -7.49
N HIS A 86 12.24 12.74 -6.23
CA HIS A 86 13.10 12.90 -5.06
C HIS A 86 12.69 11.94 -3.95
N ALA A 87 13.51 10.96 -3.71
CA ALA A 87 13.30 9.93 -2.70
C ALA A 87 14.16 10.21 -1.45
N ASP A 88 13.82 11.25 -0.69
CA ASP A 88 14.47 11.49 0.61
C ASP A 88 14.04 10.42 1.62
N VAL A 89 15.00 9.81 2.31
CA VAL A 89 14.74 8.73 3.28
C VAL A 89 13.62 9.05 4.28
N PRO A 90 13.54 10.25 4.89
CA PRO A 90 12.44 10.60 5.80
C PRO A 90 11.06 10.55 5.14
N ILE A 91 10.96 10.95 3.87
CA ILE A 91 9.70 10.93 3.09
C ILE A 91 9.29 9.48 2.84
N VAL A 92 10.21 8.64 2.38
CA VAL A 92 9.98 7.22 2.11
C VAL A 92 9.51 6.49 3.38
N VAL A 93 10.22 6.70 4.50
CA VAL A 93 9.85 6.10 5.80
C VAL A 93 8.45 6.55 6.24
N ARG A 94 8.12 7.83 6.08
CA ARG A 94 6.79 8.37 6.41
C ARG A 94 5.70 7.75 5.55
N ALA A 95 5.93 7.62 4.25
CA ALA A 95 5.00 7.01 3.30
C ALA A 95 4.66 5.57 3.70
N PHE A 96 5.68 4.73 3.95
CA PHE A 96 5.47 3.34 4.36
C PHE A 96 4.82 3.20 5.74
N ARG A 97 5.20 4.03 6.72
CA ARG A 97 4.56 4.03 8.04
C ARG A 97 3.08 4.39 7.97
N ALA A 98 2.69 5.19 6.98
CA ALA A 98 1.29 5.55 6.74
C ALA A 98 0.55 4.54 5.83
N GLY A 99 1.18 3.41 5.46
CA GLY A 99 0.55 2.30 4.77
C GLY A 99 0.70 2.32 3.24
N ALA A 100 1.67 3.06 2.68
CA ALA A 100 1.97 2.95 1.26
C ALA A 100 2.40 1.52 0.90
N VAL A 101 1.95 1.06 -0.27
CA VAL A 101 2.30 -0.27 -0.81
C VAL A 101 3.72 -0.26 -1.33
N ASP A 102 4.10 0.81 -2.04
CA ASP A 102 5.41 0.95 -2.63
C ASP A 102 5.81 2.42 -2.81
N PHE A 103 7.09 2.64 -3.11
CA PHE A 103 7.66 3.95 -3.40
C PHE A 103 8.66 3.82 -4.56
N ILE A 104 8.36 4.46 -5.69
CA ILE A 104 9.11 4.37 -6.93
C ILE A 104 9.76 5.72 -7.24
N GLU A 105 11.08 5.70 -7.47
CA GLU A 105 11.82 6.91 -7.84
C GLU A 105 11.81 7.12 -9.37
N LYS A 106 11.53 8.36 -9.78
CA LYS A 106 11.62 8.80 -11.19
C LYS A 106 13.08 9.14 -11.55
N PRO A 107 13.60 8.76 -12.72
CA PRO A 107 12.96 7.96 -13.77
C PRO A 107 12.91 6.46 -13.41
N TYR A 108 11.77 5.82 -13.63
CA TYR A 108 11.54 4.42 -13.27
C TYR A 108 11.54 3.50 -14.48
N ASN A 109 11.80 2.22 -14.23
CA ASN A 109 11.60 1.16 -15.19
C ASN A 109 10.09 0.88 -15.30
N GLN A 110 9.56 0.80 -16.53
CA GLN A 110 8.15 0.55 -16.79
C GLN A 110 7.67 -0.78 -16.19
N GLN A 111 8.48 -1.84 -16.25
CA GLN A 111 8.13 -3.13 -15.66
C GLN A 111 7.98 -3.05 -14.15
N LEU A 112 8.89 -2.35 -13.47
CA LEU A 112 8.81 -2.13 -12.02
C LEU A 112 7.49 -1.44 -11.63
N LEU A 113 7.09 -0.41 -12.37
CA LEU A 113 5.81 0.27 -12.12
C LEU A 113 4.63 -0.67 -12.29
N LEU A 114 4.62 -1.46 -13.38
CA LEU A 114 3.54 -2.41 -13.66
C LEU A 114 3.45 -3.50 -12.60
N ASP A 115 4.58 -4.04 -12.14
CA ASP A 115 4.63 -5.06 -11.08
C ASP A 115 4.06 -4.52 -9.76
N SER A 116 4.44 -3.29 -9.37
CA SER A 116 3.92 -2.63 -8.17
C SER A 116 2.41 -2.36 -8.28
N VAL A 117 1.93 -1.93 -9.44
CA VAL A 117 0.49 -1.73 -9.69
C VAL A 117 -0.29 -3.04 -9.57
N GLN A 118 0.23 -4.13 -10.15
CA GLN A 118 -0.42 -5.44 -10.05
C GLN A 118 -0.48 -5.94 -8.60
N GLU A 119 0.60 -5.78 -7.84
CA GLU A 119 0.62 -6.11 -6.42
C GLU A 119 -0.41 -5.29 -5.62
N ALA A 120 -0.48 -3.98 -5.86
CA ALA A 120 -1.44 -3.11 -5.20
C ALA A 120 -2.89 -3.50 -5.51
N LEU A 121 -3.20 -3.79 -6.78
CA LEU A 121 -4.53 -4.24 -7.19
C LEU A 121 -4.89 -5.61 -6.60
N ALA A 122 -3.93 -6.54 -6.50
CA ALA A 122 -4.14 -7.82 -5.83
C ALA A 122 -4.46 -7.66 -4.34
N ARG A 123 -3.77 -6.77 -3.63
CA ARG A 123 -4.05 -6.42 -2.22
C ARG A 123 -5.47 -5.87 -2.06
N ARG A 124 -5.91 -5.01 -2.99
CA ARG A 124 -7.27 -4.45 -2.99
C ARG A 124 -8.34 -5.52 -3.12
N GLN A 125 -8.15 -6.50 -3.99
CA GLN A 125 -9.08 -7.60 -4.18
C GLN A 125 -9.22 -8.47 -2.92
N VAL A 126 -8.12 -8.73 -2.22
CA VAL A 126 -8.14 -9.48 -0.96
C VAL A 126 -8.87 -8.70 0.13
N SER A 127 -8.68 -7.38 0.21
CA SER A 127 -9.37 -6.51 1.17
C SER A 127 -10.86 -6.31 0.85
N ALA A 128 -11.26 -6.37 -0.42
CA ALA A 128 -12.64 -6.22 -0.87
C ALA A 128 -13.42 -7.55 -0.95
N ALA A 129 -12.73 -8.70 -0.87
CA ALA A 129 -13.39 -9.99 -0.77
C ALA A 129 -14.16 -10.06 0.56
N PRO A 130 -15.38 -10.65 0.59
CA PRO A 130 -16.03 -10.92 1.86
C PRO A 130 -15.02 -11.72 2.70
N ALA A 131 -14.69 -11.17 3.86
CA ALA A 131 -13.62 -11.68 4.69
C ALA A 131 -13.86 -13.17 4.91
N ASP A 132 -12.92 -14.02 4.47
CA ASP A 132 -12.96 -15.44 4.77
C ASP A 132 -13.07 -15.55 6.30
N PRO A 133 -14.10 -16.21 6.83
CA PRO A 133 -14.28 -16.35 8.28
C PRO A 133 -13.04 -16.90 8.96
N ARG A 134 -12.21 -17.67 8.24
CA ARG A 134 -10.92 -18.17 8.72
C ARG A 134 -9.87 -17.08 8.84
N LEU A 135 -9.79 -16.16 7.87
CA LEU A 135 -8.88 -15.00 7.91
C LEU A 135 -9.31 -14.01 8.99
N GLN A 136 -10.61 -13.77 9.16
CA GLN A 136 -11.13 -12.95 10.26
C GLN A 136 -10.76 -13.55 11.62
N ALA A 137 -10.97 -14.84 11.82
CA ALA A 137 -10.62 -15.51 13.06
C ALA A 137 -9.11 -15.46 13.35
N VAL A 138 -8.26 -15.54 12.32
CA VAL A 138 -6.80 -15.37 12.45
C VAL A 138 -6.44 -13.93 12.79
N GLN A 139 -7.05 -12.94 12.14
CA GLN A 139 -6.82 -11.52 12.43
C GLN A 139 -7.26 -11.13 13.84
N GLU A 140 -8.42 -11.64 14.30
CA GLU A 140 -8.90 -11.44 15.67
C GLU A 140 -7.97 -12.08 16.70
N ARG A 141 -7.45 -13.28 16.43
CA ARG A 141 -6.44 -13.94 17.28
C ARG A 141 -5.12 -13.16 17.30
N LEU A 142 -4.65 -12.66 16.16
CA LEU A 142 -3.46 -11.82 16.10
C LEU A 142 -3.66 -10.49 16.83
N ALA A 143 -4.85 -9.91 16.74
CA ALA A 143 -5.19 -8.67 17.45
C ALA A 143 -5.30 -8.86 18.97
N SER A 144 -5.71 -10.05 19.42
CA SER A 144 -5.83 -10.40 20.85
C SER A 144 -4.50 -10.76 21.51
N LEU A 145 -3.42 -10.94 20.73
CA LEU A 145 -2.11 -11.24 21.29
C LEU A 145 -1.57 -10.07 22.13
N THR A 146 -1.10 -10.39 23.30
CA THR A 146 -0.35 -9.44 24.14
C THR A 146 0.95 -9.00 23.45
N PRO A 147 1.54 -7.85 23.83
CA PRO A 147 2.83 -7.42 23.29
C PRO A 147 3.92 -8.51 23.36
N ARG A 148 3.97 -9.25 24.48
CA ARG A 148 4.96 -10.36 24.67
C ARG A 148 4.73 -11.54 23.72
N GLU A 149 3.47 -11.91 23.48
CA GLU A 149 3.13 -12.98 22.53
C GLU A 149 3.45 -12.58 21.09
N ARG A 150 3.30 -11.29 20.74
CA ARG A 150 3.72 -10.77 19.44
C ARG A 150 5.24 -10.82 19.26
N ASP A 151 6.00 -10.51 20.31
CA ASP A 151 7.48 -10.55 20.29
C ASP A 151 7.99 -11.98 20.05
N VAL A 152 7.27 -13.00 20.51
CA VAL A 152 7.58 -14.41 20.27
C VAL A 152 7.12 -14.89 18.89
N LEU A 153 6.00 -14.38 18.39
CA LEU A 153 5.41 -14.84 17.13
C LEU A 153 6.31 -14.55 15.91
N LEU A 154 6.92 -13.37 15.84
CA LEU A 154 7.76 -12.96 14.71
C LEU A 154 9.00 -13.85 14.52
N PRO A 155 9.79 -14.17 15.57
CA PRO A 155 10.88 -15.12 15.46
C PRO A 155 10.40 -16.54 15.13
N LEU A 156 9.25 -16.98 15.68
CA LEU A 156 8.69 -18.30 15.40
C LEU A 156 8.36 -18.48 13.91
N VAL A 157 7.72 -17.47 13.29
CA VAL A 157 7.38 -17.46 11.85
C VAL A 157 8.65 -17.47 10.98
N ARG A 158 9.74 -16.89 11.46
CA ARG A 158 11.06 -16.91 10.81
C ARG A 158 11.83 -18.20 11.00
N GLY A 159 11.28 -19.18 11.73
CA GLY A 159 11.88 -20.50 11.93
C GLY A 159 12.93 -20.57 13.04
N TYR A 160 12.95 -19.58 13.96
CA TYR A 160 13.83 -19.62 15.13
C TYR A 160 13.37 -20.73 16.08
N THR A 161 14.35 -21.44 16.67
CA THR A 161 14.09 -22.43 17.72
C THR A 161 13.73 -21.76 19.04
N ASN A 162 13.00 -22.45 19.91
CA ASN A 162 12.66 -21.95 21.27
C ASN A 162 13.87 -21.45 22.05
N ARG A 163 15.02 -22.07 21.83
CA ARG A 163 16.28 -21.69 22.48
C ARG A 163 16.82 -20.36 21.95
N GLU A 164 16.85 -20.18 20.64
CA GLU A 164 17.27 -18.91 19.99
C GLU A 164 16.33 -17.76 20.36
N MET A 165 15.02 -18.02 20.42
CA MET A 165 14.02 -17.04 20.87
C MET A 165 14.23 -16.65 22.34
N ALA A 166 14.49 -17.61 23.21
CA ALA A 166 14.75 -17.37 24.63
C ALA A 166 15.98 -16.49 24.84
N GLU A 167 17.06 -16.73 24.10
CA GLU A 167 18.28 -15.92 24.13
C GLU A 167 18.01 -14.49 23.63
N GLN A 168 17.28 -14.33 22.52
CA GLN A 168 17.00 -13.03 21.90
C GLN A 168 16.05 -12.16 22.74
N LEU A 169 15.08 -12.78 23.41
CA LEU A 169 14.07 -12.10 24.24
C LEU A 169 14.49 -11.97 25.71
N ALA A 170 15.68 -12.51 26.08
CA ALA A 170 16.19 -12.56 27.46
C ALA A 170 15.21 -13.19 28.47
N ILE A 171 14.51 -14.25 28.04
CA ILE A 171 13.55 -15.03 28.85
C ILE A 171 13.95 -16.50 28.94
N SER A 172 13.31 -17.24 29.84
CA SER A 172 13.58 -18.68 29.94
C SER A 172 12.88 -19.47 28.82
N VAL A 173 13.48 -20.58 28.38
CA VAL A 173 12.89 -21.47 27.37
C VAL A 173 11.51 -21.97 27.82
N LYS A 174 11.31 -22.21 29.14
CA LYS A 174 10.01 -22.61 29.72
C LYS A 174 8.91 -21.54 29.61
N THR A 175 9.25 -20.31 29.27
CA THR A 175 8.30 -19.20 29.12
C THR A 175 7.79 -19.13 27.68
N ILE A 176 8.43 -19.85 26.75
CA ILE A 176 8.06 -19.91 25.32
C ILE A 176 7.17 -21.13 25.03
N ASP A 177 7.25 -22.18 25.82
CA ASP A 177 6.37 -23.33 25.77
C ASP A 177 4.97 -22.97 26.33
#